data_bd5188dc3bb78ac66a3ee5ab107876a0
#
_entry.id   bd5188dc3bb78ac66a3ee5ab107876a0
#
_cell.length_a   1.000
_cell.length_b   1.000
_cell.length_c   1.000
_cell.angle_alpha   90.00
_cell.angle_beta   90.00
_cell.angle_gamma   90.00
#
_symmetry.space_group_name_H-M   'P 1'
#
loop_
_entity.id
_entity.type
_entity.pdbx_description
1 polymer ?
#
loop_
_entity_poly.entity_id
_entity_poly.type
_entity_poly.pdbx_seq_one_letter_code
_entity_poly.pdbx_strand_id
1 'polypeptide(L)'
;SQWASMGQQLLANEPAFAKAVAELDPIFVDQVGFSLQQTLIDGDEVVGIDRIQPVLVGMQLALTELWRSYGVIPDAVIGHSMGEVSAAVVAGALTPEQGLRVITTRSRLMARLSGQGAMALLELDADAAEALIAGYPQVTLAVHASPRQTVIAGPPEQVDTVIAAVATQNRLARRVEVDVASHHPIIDPILPELRSALADLTPQPPSIPIISTTYESAQPVADADYWSANLRNPVRFHQAVTAAGVDHNTFIEISPHPVLTHALTDTLDPDGSHTVMSTMNRELDQTLYFHAQLAAVGVAASEHTTGRLVDLPPTPWHHQRFWVTDRSAMSELAATHPLLGAHIEMPRNGDHVWQTDVGTEVCPWLADHKVFGQPIMPAAGFAEIALAAASEALGTAADAVAPNIVINQFEVEQMLPLDGHTPLTTQLIRGGDSQIRVEIYSRTRGGEFCRHATAKVEQSPRECAHAHPEAQGPATGTTVSPADFYALLRQTGQHHGPAFAAL
;
A
#
# COMPACT_ATOMS: atom_id res chain seq x y z
N SER A 1 -17.59 4.36 -11.11
CA SER A 1 -17.38 3.03 -10.51
C SER A 1 -17.42 1.89 -11.53
N GLN A 2 -17.99 2.11 -12.74
CA GLN A 2 -17.97 1.13 -13.84
C GLN A 2 -16.55 0.99 -14.41
N TRP A 3 -16.25 -0.18 -14.96
CA TRP A 3 -14.99 -0.50 -15.61
C TRP A 3 -15.12 -1.75 -16.47
N ALA A 4 -14.23 -1.94 -17.44
CA ALA A 4 -14.23 -3.10 -18.33
C ALA A 4 -14.01 -4.40 -17.54
N SER A 5 -14.79 -5.46 -17.87
CA SER A 5 -14.77 -6.78 -17.20
C SER A 5 -15.25 -6.80 -15.73
N MET A 6 -15.92 -5.74 -15.25
CA MET A 6 -16.53 -5.76 -13.92
C MET A 6 -17.56 -6.90 -13.80
N GLY A 7 -17.44 -7.69 -12.73
CA GLY A 7 -18.33 -8.82 -12.45
C GLY A 7 -18.04 -10.10 -13.24
N GLN A 8 -17.14 -10.09 -14.23
CA GLN A 8 -16.86 -11.25 -15.09
C GLN A 8 -16.29 -12.44 -14.31
N GLN A 9 -15.34 -12.19 -13.39
CA GLN A 9 -14.79 -13.26 -12.54
C GLN A 9 -15.83 -13.80 -11.53
N LEU A 10 -16.64 -12.90 -10.94
CA LEU A 10 -17.72 -13.32 -10.04
C LEU A 10 -18.78 -14.13 -10.80
N LEU A 11 -19.08 -13.76 -12.05
CA LEU A 11 -20.03 -14.52 -12.87
C LEU A 11 -19.53 -15.95 -13.14
N ALA A 12 -18.22 -16.13 -13.28
CA ALA A 12 -17.59 -17.42 -13.52
C ALA A 12 -17.40 -18.26 -12.25
N ASN A 13 -17.11 -17.63 -11.11
CA ASN A 13 -16.60 -18.30 -9.92
C ASN A 13 -17.62 -18.34 -8.75
N GLU A 14 -18.64 -17.48 -8.78
CA GLU A 14 -19.64 -17.34 -7.71
C GLU A 14 -21.02 -17.75 -8.20
N PRO A 15 -21.47 -19.00 -7.93
CA PRO A 15 -22.76 -19.50 -8.42
C PRO A 15 -23.95 -18.66 -7.97
N ALA A 16 -23.91 -18.09 -6.76
CA ALA A 16 -24.98 -17.24 -6.25
C ALA A 16 -25.08 -15.91 -7.04
N PHE A 17 -23.94 -15.32 -7.38
CA PHE A 17 -23.91 -14.11 -8.23
C PHE A 17 -24.40 -14.42 -9.65
N ALA A 18 -23.91 -15.51 -10.25
CA ALA A 18 -24.33 -15.93 -11.58
C ALA A 18 -25.84 -16.21 -11.64
N LYS A 19 -26.40 -16.88 -10.60
CA LYS A 19 -27.83 -17.13 -10.46
C LYS A 19 -28.62 -15.81 -10.36
N ALA A 20 -28.19 -14.89 -9.50
CA ALA A 20 -28.86 -13.61 -9.31
C ALA A 20 -28.89 -12.78 -10.61
N VAL A 21 -27.77 -12.75 -11.36
CA VAL A 21 -27.72 -12.11 -12.67
C VAL A 21 -28.69 -12.78 -13.65
N ALA A 22 -28.72 -14.12 -13.74
CA ALA A 22 -29.58 -14.86 -14.63
C ALA A 22 -31.07 -14.67 -14.31
N GLU A 23 -31.45 -14.59 -13.04
CA GLU A 23 -32.82 -14.34 -12.59
C GLU A 23 -33.26 -12.90 -12.87
N LEU A 24 -32.33 -11.94 -12.77
CA LEU A 24 -32.60 -10.53 -13.05
C LEU A 24 -32.63 -10.22 -14.56
N ASP A 25 -31.90 -10.96 -15.38
CA ASP A 25 -31.69 -10.62 -16.80
C ASP A 25 -32.96 -10.50 -17.65
N PRO A 26 -33.96 -11.39 -17.54
CA PRO A 26 -35.22 -11.24 -18.28
C PRO A 26 -35.94 -9.90 -17.96
N ILE A 27 -35.96 -9.52 -16.68
CA ILE A 27 -36.55 -8.27 -16.22
C ILE A 27 -35.70 -7.10 -16.72
N PHE A 28 -34.40 -7.24 -16.68
CA PHE A 28 -33.44 -6.23 -17.15
C PHE A 28 -33.64 -5.97 -18.66
N VAL A 29 -33.73 -7.02 -19.47
CA VAL A 29 -33.97 -6.89 -20.93
C VAL A 29 -35.29 -6.19 -21.19
N ASP A 30 -36.37 -6.52 -20.48
CA ASP A 30 -37.67 -5.90 -20.63
C ASP A 30 -37.66 -4.39 -20.32
N GLN A 31 -37.04 -4.03 -19.20
CA GLN A 31 -37.05 -2.64 -18.72
C GLN A 31 -35.97 -1.76 -19.35
N VAL A 32 -34.80 -2.31 -19.68
CA VAL A 32 -33.59 -1.57 -20.11
C VAL A 32 -33.36 -1.69 -21.62
N GLY A 33 -33.72 -2.85 -22.22
CA GLY A 33 -33.67 -3.09 -23.67
C GLY A 33 -32.36 -3.80 -24.12
N PHE A 34 -31.53 -4.29 -23.18
CA PHE A 34 -30.37 -5.14 -23.48
C PHE A 34 -30.09 -6.08 -22.28
N SER A 35 -29.27 -7.11 -22.48
CA SER A 35 -28.97 -8.10 -21.45
C SER A 35 -27.86 -7.64 -20.50
N LEU A 36 -28.12 -7.68 -19.20
CA LEU A 36 -27.12 -7.49 -18.16
C LEU A 36 -26.11 -8.65 -18.19
N GLN A 37 -26.59 -9.88 -18.27
CA GLN A 37 -25.75 -11.07 -18.30
C GLN A 37 -24.78 -11.04 -19.46
N GLN A 38 -25.24 -10.70 -20.66
CA GLN A 38 -24.37 -10.60 -21.84
C GLN A 38 -23.35 -9.49 -21.70
N THR A 39 -23.77 -8.32 -21.16
CA THR A 39 -22.87 -7.20 -20.89
C THR A 39 -21.72 -7.60 -19.95
N LEU A 40 -22.00 -8.40 -18.91
CA LEU A 40 -20.98 -8.88 -17.99
C LEU A 40 -20.11 -9.98 -18.60
N ILE A 41 -20.66 -10.84 -19.47
CA ILE A 41 -19.90 -11.87 -20.19
C ILE A 41 -18.92 -11.23 -21.17
N ASP A 42 -19.38 -10.28 -21.97
CA ASP A 42 -18.56 -9.60 -22.99
C ASP A 42 -17.44 -8.79 -22.31
N GLY A 43 -17.70 -8.24 -21.12
CA GLY A 43 -16.71 -7.49 -20.36
C GLY A 43 -16.31 -6.16 -20.97
N ASP A 44 -17.08 -5.67 -21.94
CA ASP A 44 -16.84 -4.38 -22.59
C ASP A 44 -17.08 -3.21 -21.63
N GLU A 45 -16.47 -2.07 -21.94
CA GLU A 45 -16.71 -0.84 -21.19
C GLU A 45 -18.13 -0.34 -21.44
N VAL A 46 -18.89 -0.14 -20.36
CA VAL A 46 -20.24 0.40 -20.42
C VAL A 46 -20.16 1.93 -20.54
N VAL A 47 -20.65 2.48 -21.65
CA VAL A 47 -20.59 3.90 -21.97
C VAL A 47 -22.00 4.48 -22.10
N GLY A 48 -22.15 5.75 -21.69
CA GLY A 48 -23.44 6.48 -21.69
C GLY A 48 -24.19 6.31 -20.37
N ILE A 49 -24.70 7.42 -19.82
CA ILE A 49 -25.36 7.42 -18.51
C ILE A 49 -26.62 6.55 -18.50
N ASP A 50 -27.31 6.47 -19.64
CA ASP A 50 -28.50 5.65 -19.86
C ASP A 50 -28.24 4.14 -19.83
N ARG A 51 -26.98 3.72 -20.00
CA ARG A 51 -26.53 2.33 -19.85
C ARG A 51 -25.81 2.09 -18.53
N ILE A 52 -24.93 3.02 -18.13
CA ILE A 52 -24.10 2.90 -16.91
C ILE A 52 -24.98 2.74 -15.67
N GLN A 53 -25.98 3.59 -15.49
CA GLN A 53 -26.78 3.56 -14.26
C GLN A 53 -27.60 2.27 -14.12
N PRO A 54 -28.35 1.79 -15.13
CA PRO A 54 -29.04 0.50 -15.03
C PRO A 54 -28.10 -0.68 -14.76
N VAL A 55 -26.94 -0.74 -15.44
CA VAL A 55 -25.96 -1.83 -15.23
C VAL A 55 -25.43 -1.79 -13.80
N LEU A 56 -25.13 -0.61 -13.25
CA LEU A 56 -24.68 -0.48 -11.86
C LEU A 56 -25.75 -0.93 -10.87
N VAL A 57 -27.02 -0.58 -11.09
CA VAL A 57 -28.14 -1.07 -10.25
C VAL A 57 -28.27 -2.59 -10.37
N GLY A 58 -28.24 -3.15 -11.56
CA GLY A 58 -28.26 -4.61 -11.74
C GLY A 58 -27.10 -5.32 -11.03
N MET A 59 -25.89 -4.78 -11.14
CA MET A 59 -24.71 -5.24 -10.41
C MET A 59 -24.91 -5.18 -8.89
N GLN A 60 -25.41 -4.06 -8.36
CA GLN A 60 -25.62 -3.90 -6.93
C GLN A 60 -26.66 -4.89 -6.38
N LEU A 61 -27.72 -5.18 -7.12
CA LEU A 61 -28.71 -6.18 -6.75
C LEU A 61 -28.08 -7.57 -6.72
N ALA A 62 -27.33 -7.95 -7.76
CA ALA A 62 -26.67 -9.26 -7.81
C ALA A 62 -25.59 -9.42 -6.74
N LEU A 63 -24.81 -8.37 -6.46
CA LEU A 63 -23.82 -8.36 -5.39
C LEU A 63 -24.47 -8.47 -4.00
N THR A 64 -25.64 -7.87 -3.81
CA THR A 64 -26.40 -8.03 -2.56
C THR A 64 -26.83 -9.48 -2.36
N GLU A 65 -27.31 -10.16 -3.40
CA GLU A 65 -27.66 -11.60 -3.32
C GLU A 65 -26.43 -12.48 -3.08
N LEU A 66 -25.27 -12.08 -3.61
CA LEU A 66 -24.01 -12.75 -3.31
C LEU A 66 -23.68 -12.66 -1.80
N TRP A 67 -23.74 -11.49 -1.18
CA TRP A 67 -23.55 -11.33 0.26
C TRP A 67 -24.58 -12.13 1.07
N ARG A 68 -25.85 -12.10 0.66
CA ARG A 68 -26.95 -12.86 1.31
C ARG A 68 -26.71 -14.36 1.25
N SER A 69 -26.15 -14.86 0.16
CA SER A 69 -25.85 -16.30 0.01
C SER A 69 -24.83 -16.83 1.02
N TYR A 70 -24.00 -15.93 1.55
CA TYR A 70 -23.04 -16.21 2.62
C TYR A 70 -23.58 -15.84 4.02
N GLY A 71 -24.87 -15.54 4.13
CA GLY A 71 -25.53 -15.25 5.41
C GLY A 71 -25.36 -13.81 5.91
N VAL A 72 -24.79 -12.92 5.09
CA VAL A 72 -24.68 -11.49 5.42
C VAL A 72 -25.95 -10.77 4.97
N ILE A 73 -26.76 -10.37 5.94
CA ILE A 73 -28.05 -9.71 5.72
C ILE A 73 -27.98 -8.30 6.30
N PRO A 74 -28.38 -7.26 5.54
CA PRO A 74 -28.35 -5.90 6.05
C PRO A 74 -29.45 -5.64 7.09
N ASP A 75 -29.11 -4.96 8.18
CA ASP A 75 -30.05 -4.45 9.17
C ASP A 75 -30.66 -3.11 8.76
N ALA A 76 -29.94 -2.36 7.93
CA ALA A 76 -30.41 -1.13 7.31
C ALA A 76 -29.71 -0.94 5.95
N VAL A 77 -30.28 -0.10 5.09
CA VAL A 77 -29.69 0.28 3.80
C VAL A 77 -29.62 1.78 3.66
N ILE A 78 -28.51 2.25 3.04
CA ILE A 78 -28.31 3.65 2.63
C ILE A 78 -28.01 3.65 1.14
N GLY A 79 -28.64 4.52 0.38
CA GLY A 79 -28.29 4.73 -1.02
C GLY A 79 -27.65 6.11 -1.24
N HIS A 80 -26.62 6.17 -2.07
CA HIS A 80 -26.08 7.46 -2.53
C HIS A 80 -26.65 7.80 -3.91
N SER A 81 -27.48 8.82 -4.01
CA SER A 81 -28.10 9.22 -5.27
C SER A 81 -28.82 8.06 -5.96
N MET A 82 -28.36 7.62 -7.14
CA MET A 82 -28.90 6.44 -7.85
C MET A 82 -28.89 5.15 -7.00
N GLY A 83 -27.98 5.04 -6.04
CA GLY A 83 -27.91 3.88 -5.13
C GLY A 83 -29.14 3.73 -4.24
N GLU A 84 -29.95 4.79 -4.05
CA GLU A 84 -31.23 4.66 -3.33
C GLU A 84 -32.23 3.79 -4.09
N VAL A 85 -32.11 3.66 -5.43
CA VAL A 85 -32.95 2.73 -6.20
C VAL A 85 -32.64 1.29 -5.83
N SER A 86 -31.34 0.93 -5.78
CA SER A 86 -30.92 -0.40 -5.31
C SER A 86 -31.32 -0.62 -3.85
N ALA A 87 -31.14 0.37 -2.98
CA ALA A 87 -31.53 0.32 -1.59
C ALA A 87 -33.05 0.07 -1.42
N ALA A 88 -33.88 0.73 -2.21
CA ALA A 88 -35.33 0.54 -2.18
C ALA A 88 -35.75 -0.88 -2.62
N VAL A 89 -35.07 -1.46 -3.63
CA VAL A 89 -35.31 -2.84 -4.05
C VAL A 89 -34.83 -3.82 -2.98
N VAL A 90 -33.63 -3.66 -2.44
CA VAL A 90 -33.05 -4.51 -1.40
C VAL A 90 -33.91 -4.50 -0.14
N ALA A 91 -34.46 -3.35 0.22
CA ALA A 91 -35.37 -3.20 1.35
C ALA A 91 -36.80 -3.69 1.10
N GLY A 92 -37.13 -4.09 -0.13
CA GLY A 92 -38.48 -4.54 -0.51
C GLY A 92 -39.51 -3.42 -0.69
N ALA A 93 -39.06 -2.15 -0.72
CA ALA A 93 -39.93 -1.02 -1.04
C ALA A 93 -40.35 -0.97 -2.51
N LEU A 94 -39.51 -1.46 -3.40
CA LEU A 94 -39.76 -1.67 -4.81
C LEU A 94 -39.48 -3.11 -5.23
N THR A 95 -40.20 -3.58 -6.26
CA THR A 95 -39.80 -4.81 -6.96
C THR A 95 -38.58 -4.53 -7.85
N PRO A 96 -37.82 -5.56 -8.28
CA PRO A 96 -36.74 -5.38 -9.26
C PRO A 96 -37.20 -4.67 -10.55
N GLU A 97 -38.39 -5.01 -11.08
CA GLU A 97 -38.98 -4.34 -12.25
C GLU A 97 -39.19 -2.84 -12.01
N GLN A 98 -39.77 -2.50 -10.86
CA GLN A 98 -40.01 -1.11 -10.49
C GLN A 98 -38.70 -0.34 -10.33
N GLY A 99 -37.70 -0.92 -9.68
CA GLY A 99 -36.38 -0.34 -9.51
C GLY A 99 -35.67 -0.12 -10.85
N LEU A 100 -35.66 -1.11 -11.73
CA LEU A 100 -35.07 -1.00 -13.08
C LEU A 100 -35.82 0.03 -13.94
N ARG A 101 -37.15 0.11 -13.83
CA ARG A 101 -37.96 1.14 -14.50
C ARG A 101 -37.56 2.55 -14.01
N VAL A 102 -37.45 2.75 -12.71
CA VAL A 102 -37.03 4.04 -12.13
C VAL A 102 -35.67 4.45 -12.68
N ILE A 103 -34.65 3.59 -12.59
CA ILE A 103 -33.31 3.95 -13.00
C ILE A 103 -33.20 4.14 -14.51
N THR A 104 -33.88 3.33 -15.31
CA THR A 104 -33.89 3.45 -16.77
C THR A 104 -34.55 4.75 -17.21
N THR A 105 -35.72 5.07 -16.63
CA THR A 105 -36.42 6.32 -16.94
C THR A 105 -35.55 7.52 -16.57
N ARG A 106 -35.00 7.54 -15.35
CA ARG A 106 -34.11 8.58 -14.86
C ARG A 106 -32.90 8.78 -15.79
N SER A 107 -32.17 7.72 -16.08
CA SER A 107 -30.94 7.81 -16.86
C SER A 107 -31.15 8.21 -18.31
N ARG A 108 -32.24 7.75 -18.98
CA ARG A 108 -32.61 8.18 -20.31
C ARG A 108 -32.95 9.66 -20.38
N LEU A 109 -33.69 10.18 -19.39
CA LEU A 109 -34.01 11.60 -19.31
C LEU A 109 -32.75 12.43 -19.05
N MET A 110 -31.87 11.99 -18.15
CA MET A 110 -30.60 12.66 -17.87
C MET A 110 -29.68 12.69 -19.09
N ALA A 111 -29.65 11.65 -19.92
CA ALA A 111 -28.85 11.62 -21.15
C ALA A 111 -29.12 12.78 -22.10
N ARG A 112 -30.36 13.36 -22.09
CA ARG A 112 -30.70 14.55 -22.88
C ARG A 112 -29.97 15.83 -22.42
N LEU A 113 -29.43 15.82 -21.21
CA LEU A 113 -28.72 16.94 -20.59
C LEU A 113 -27.19 16.74 -20.59
N SER A 114 -26.71 15.69 -21.26
CA SER A 114 -25.29 15.39 -21.38
C SER A 114 -24.49 16.58 -21.90
N GLY A 115 -23.38 16.89 -21.27
CA GLY A 115 -22.50 18.02 -21.61
C GLY A 115 -22.97 19.40 -21.12
N GLN A 116 -24.19 19.53 -20.55
CA GLN A 116 -24.70 20.81 -20.10
C GLN A 116 -24.27 21.21 -18.68
N GLY A 117 -23.67 20.30 -17.93
CA GLY A 117 -23.25 20.57 -16.57
C GLY A 117 -22.03 19.78 -16.18
N ALA A 118 -21.42 20.16 -15.06
CA ALA A 118 -20.28 19.50 -14.46
C ALA A 118 -20.47 19.37 -12.94
N MET A 119 -19.74 18.42 -12.36
CA MET A 119 -19.65 18.23 -10.90
C MET A 119 -18.20 18.19 -10.48
N ALA A 120 -17.89 18.65 -9.26
CA ALA A 120 -16.56 18.60 -8.70
C ALA A 120 -16.57 18.23 -7.21
N LEU A 121 -15.67 17.35 -6.83
CA LEU A 121 -15.36 17.07 -5.43
C LEU A 121 -14.41 18.14 -4.92
N LEU A 122 -14.73 18.69 -3.76
CA LEU A 122 -13.93 19.68 -3.04
C LEU A 122 -13.57 19.13 -1.65
N GLU A 123 -12.33 19.29 -1.23
CA GLU A 123 -11.88 19.04 0.14
C GLU A 123 -12.23 20.24 1.02
N LEU A 124 -13.52 20.46 1.15
CA LEU A 124 -14.13 21.51 1.98
C LEU A 124 -15.33 20.91 2.70
N ASP A 125 -15.56 21.33 3.94
CA ASP A 125 -16.84 21.11 4.62
C ASP A 125 -17.96 21.91 3.93
N ALA A 126 -19.21 21.62 4.28
CA ALA A 126 -20.37 22.20 3.63
C ALA A 126 -20.42 23.75 3.79
N ASP A 127 -20.13 24.25 4.98
CA ASP A 127 -20.21 25.69 5.29
C ASP A 127 -19.14 26.48 4.50
N ALA A 128 -17.91 25.95 4.46
CA ALA A 128 -16.82 26.54 3.68
C ALA A 128 -17.10 26.47 2.15
N ALA A 129 -17.68 25.37 1.68
CA ALA A 129 -18.08 25.24 0.29
C ALA A 129 -19.22 26.22 -0.09
N GLU A 130 -20.26 26.35 0.76
CA GLU A 130 -21.35 27.29 0.55
C GLU A 130 -20.84 28.74 0.55
N ALA A 131 -19.97 29.11 1.49
CA ALA A 131 -19.35 30.43 1.53
C ALA A 131 -18.55 30.73 0.25
N LEU A 132 -17.81 29.74 -0.29
CA LEU A 132 -17.04 29.89 -1.51
C LEU A 132 -17.94 30.06 -2.73
N ILE A 133 -18.96 29.20 -2.88
CA ILE A 133 -19.83 29.20 -4.06
C ILE A 133 -20.84 30.38 -4.04
N ALA A 134 -21.00 31.10 -2.94
CA ALA A 134 -21.83 32.32 -2.88
C ALA A 134 -21.42 33.36 -3.95
N GLY A 135 -20.18 33.37 -4.40
CA GLY A 135 -19.68 34.17 -5.52
C GLY A 135 -20.00 33.61 -6.91
N TYR A 136 -20.62 32.43 -7.02
CA TYR A 136 -20.89 31.71 -8.27
C TYR A 136 -22.39 31.33 -8.34
N PRO A 137 -23.26 32.19 -8.76
CA PRO A 137 -24.72 32.06 -8.57
C PRO A 137 -25.38 30.86 -9.27
N GLN A 138 -24.68 30.23 -10.21
CA GLN A 138 -25.16 29.03 -10.91
C GLN A 138 -24.49 27.74 -10.41
N VAL A 139 -23.69 27.81 -9.37
CA VAL A 139 -23.10 26.63 -8.74
C VAL A 139 -23.85 26.34 -7.43
N THR A 140 -24.20 25.09 -7.22
CA THR A 140 -24.89 24.66 -6.00
C THR A 140 -24.15 23.49 -5.35
N LEU A 141 -24.35 23.31 -4.06
CA LEU A 141 -23.91 22.13 -3.35
C LEU A 141 -24.79 20.94 -3.75
N ALA A 142 -24.19 19.90 -4.30
CA ALA A 142 -24.88 18.72 -4.82
C ALA A 142 -24.79 17.52 -3.87
N VAL A 143 -23.69 17.39 -3.12
CA VAL A 143 -23.51 16.28 -2.18
C VAL A 143 -22.79 16.76 -0.91
N HIS A 144 -23.36 16.45 0.23
CA HIS A 144 -22.67 16.44 1.53
C HIS A 144 -22.01 15.07 1.68
N ALA A 145 -20.74 14.93 1.23
CA ALA A 145 -20.09 13.63 1.13
C ALA A 145 -19.56 13.14 2.47
N SER A 146 -18.83 13.99 3.20
CA SER A 146 -18.26 13.73 4.53
C SER A 146 -18.07 15.03 5.30
N PRO A 147 -17.58 15.00 6.55
CA PRO A 147 -17.29 16.24 7.32
C PRO A 147 -16.30 17.18 6.62
N ARG A 148 -15.45 16.64 5.74
CA ARG A 148 -14.37 17.39 5.09
C ARG A 148 -14.49 17.44 3.56
N GLN A 149 -15.52 16.82 3.00
CA GLN A 149 -15.68 16.74 1.55
C GLN A 149 -17.11 17.05 1.11
N THR A 150 -17.22 17.84 0.08
CA THR A 150 -18.48 18.16 -0.59
C THR A 150 -18.35 17.99 -2.09
N VAL A 151 -19.50 17.84 -2.77
CA VAL A 151 -19.54 17.90 -4.23
C VAL A 151 -20.41 19.07 -4.66
N ILE A 152 -19.90 19.87 -5.55
CA ILE A 152 -20.63 20.96 -6.19
C ILE A 152 -21.07 20.57 -7.59
N ALA A 153 -22.13 21.21 -8.09
CA ALA A 153 -22.65 21.05 -9.44
C ALA A 153 -22.98 22.42 -10.05
N GLY A 154 -22.84 22.53 -11.37
CA GLY A 154 -23.14 23.77 -12.09
C GLY A 154 -22.65 23.76 -13.53
N PRO A 155 -22.68 24.93 -14.21
CA PRO A 155 -22.09 25.08 -15.53
C PRO A 155 -20.58 24.77 -15.51
N PRO A 156 -20.05 24.06 -16.52
CA PRO A 156 -18.67 23.59 -16.56
C PRO A 156 -17.62 24.67 -16.26
N GLU A 157 -17.78 25.86 -16.84
CA GLU A 157 -16.84 26.97 -16.69
C GLU A 157 -16.79 27.52 -15.24
N GLN A 158 -17.96 27.60 -14.58
CA GLN A 158 -18.01 28.07 -13.19
C GLN A 158 -17.45 27.00 -12.24
N VAL A 159 -17.75 25.73 -12.49
CA VAL A 159 -17.18 24.61 -11.71
C VAL A 159 -15.66 24.59 -11.81
N ASP A 160 -15.09 24.77 -13.01
CA ASP A 160 -13.63 24.85 -13.19
C ASP A 160 -13.02 26.04 -12.46
N THR A 161 -13.70 27.18 -12.45
CA THR A 161 -13.25 28.36 -11.70
C THR A 161 -13.22 28.08 -10.20
N VAL A 162 -14.21 27.39 -9.66
CA VAL A 162 -14.24 26.98 -8.24
C VAL A 162 -13.13 25.99 -7.95
N ILE A 163 -12.89 24.99 -8.83
CA ILE A 163 -11.76 24.06 -8.69
C ILE A 163 -10.45 24.82 -8.58
N ALA A 164 -10.21 25.78 -9.48
CA ALA A 164 -9.01 26.60 -9.47
C ALA A 164 -8.87 27.41 -8.16
N ALA A 165 -9.97 27.98 -7.67
CA ALA A 165 -9.97 28.74 -6.41
C ALA A 165 -9.62 27.88 -5.20
N VAL A 166 -10.12 26.64 -5.12
CA VAL A 166 -9.79 25.70 -4.04
C VAL A 166 -8.33 25.23 -4.13
N ALA A 167 -7.84 24.98 -5.35
CA ALA A 167 -6.45 24.57 -5.57
C ALA A 167 -5.45 25.64 -5.09
N THR A 168 -5.78 26.94 -5.19
CA THR A 168 -4.94 28.02 -4.65
C THR A 168 -4.78 27.94 -3.12
N GLN A 169 -5.70 27.28 -2.42
CA GLN A 169 -5.66 27.06 -0.99
C GLN A 169 -4.89 25.78 -0.60
N ASN A 170 -4.23 25.13 -1.56
CA ASN A 170 -3.52 23.85 -1.40
C ASN A 170 -4.44 22.73 -0.87
N ARG A 171 -5.71 22.73 -1.29
CA ARG A 171 -6.72 21.72 -0.99
C ARG A 171 -7.10 20.95 -2.26
N LEU A 172 -7.51 19.69 -2.10
CA LEU A 172 -7.94 18.86 -3.21
C LEU A 172 -9.24 19.38 -3.81
N ALA A 173 -9.23 19.60 -5.12
CA ALA A 173 -10.42 19.83 -5.92
C ALA A 173 -10.27 19.15 -7.27
N ARG A 174 -11.27 18.37 -7.68
CA ARG A 174 -11.22 17.66 -8.97
C ARG A 174 -12.60 17.48 -9.57
N ARG A 175 -12.68 17.48 -10.89
CA ARG A 175 -13.90 17.07 -11.57
C ARG A 175 -14.28 15.64 -11.23
N VAL A 176 -15.58 15.40 -11.10
CA VAL A 176 -16.16 14.06 -11.10
C VAL A 176 -16.39 13.68 -12.57
N GLU A 177 -16.06 12.45 -12.93
CA GLU A 177 -16.23 11.93 -14.30
C GLU A 177 -17.71 11.63 -14.61
N VAL A 178 -18.50 12.69 -14.69
CA VAL A 178 -19.89 12.67 -15.11
C VAL A 178 -20.13 13.85 -16.06
N ASP A 179 -21.01 13.67 -17.01
CA ASP A 179 -21.35 14.66 -18.03
C ASP A 179 -22.71 15.33 -17.79
N VAL A 180 -23.37 15.01 -16.68
CA VAL A 180 -24.64 15.60 -16.25
C VAL A 180 -24.54 16.08 -14.82
N ALA A 181 -24.87 17.33 -14.58
CA ALA A 181 -24.95 17.90 -13.23
C ALA A 181 -26.28 17.49 -12.56
N SER A 182 -26.32 16.28 -11.98
CA SER A 182 -27.41 15.88 -11.10
C SER A 182 -27.40 16.68 -9.78
N HIS A 183 -28.50 16.68 -9.07
CA HIS A 183 -28.69 17.44 -7.81
C HIS A 183 -28.51 18.96 -7.99
N HIS A 184 -28.88 19.46 -9.16
CA HIS A 184 -28.74 20.86 -9.57
C HIS A 184 -29.99 21.32 -10.33
N PRO A 185 -30.37 22.61 -10.34
CA PRO A 185 -31.49 23.13 -11.11
C PRO A 185 -31.48 22.80 -12.60
N ILE A 186 -30.35 22.50 -13.19
CA ILE A 186 -30.24 22.13 -14.63
C ILE A 186 -31.11 20.93 -15.01
N ILE A 187 -31.48 20.08 -14.05
CA ILE A 187 -32.34 18.92 -14.30
C ILE A 187 -33.82 19.23 -14.19
N ASP A 188 -34.23 20.42 -13.74
CA ASP A 188 -35.62 20.77 -13.54
C ASP A 188 -36.50 20.55 -14.80
N PRO A 189 -36.00 20.78 -16.03
CA PRO A 189 -36.79 20.54 -17.26
C PRO A 189 -37.25 19.10 -17.46
N ILE A 190 -36.53 18.11 -16.93
CA ILE A 190 -36.87 16.67 -17.09
C ILE A 190 -37.73 16.12 -15.94
N LEU A 191 -37.89 16.83 -14.85
CA LEU A 191 -38.60 16.33 -13.65
C LEU A 191 -40.09 16.09 -13.89
N PRO A 192 -40.85 16.97 -14.65
CA PRO A 192 -42.26 16.69 -14.93
C PRO A 192 -42.48 15.40 -15.71
N GLU A 193 -41.60 15.11 -16.69
CA GLU A 193 -41.67 13.87 -17.48
C GLU A 193 -41.29 12.64 -16.61
N LEU A 194 -40.26 12.76 -15.77
CA LEU A 194 -39.88 11.71 -14.82
C LEU A 194 -41.05 11.36 -13.89
N ARG A 195 -41.67 12.38 -13.29
CA ARG A 195 -42.80 12.19 -12.39
C ARG A 195 -44.00 11.54 -13.10
N SER A 196 -44.32 11.97 -14.32
CA SER A 196 -45.39 11.41 -15.12
C SER A 196 -45.13 9.94 -15.50
N ALA A 197 -43.91 9.62 -15.91
CA ALA A 197 -43.52 8.27 -16.31
C ALA A 197 -43.50 7.26 -15.14
N LEU A 198 -43.41 7.75 -13.91
CA LEU A 198 -43.37 6.97 -12.68
C LEU A 198 -44.66 7.07 -11.84
N ALA A 199 -45.70 7.74 -12.34
CA ALA A 199 -46.92 8.06 -11.58
C ALA A 199 -47.71 6.84 -11.10
N ASP A 200 -47.57 5.70 -11.76
CA ASP A 200 -48.20 4.43 -11.42
C ASP A 200 -47.35 3.50 -10.55
N LEU A 201 -46.17 3.96 -10.03
CA LEU A 201 -45.43 3.21 -9.06
C LEU A 201 -46.26 2.95 -7.81
N THR A 202 -46.21 1.70 -7.33
CA THR A 202 -46.91 1.26 -6.12
C THR A 202 -45.89 0.74 -5.12
N PRO A 203 -45.13 1.63 -4.45
CA PRO A 203 -44.13 1.19 -3.46
C PRO A 203 -44.80 0.51 -2.27
N GLN A 204 -44.08 -0.44 -1.69
CA GLN A 204 -44.49 -1.14 -0.49
C GLN A 204 -43.75 -0.58 0.73
N PRO A 205 -44.29 -0.76 1.95
CA PRO A 205 -43.51 -0.51 3.16
C PRO A 205 -42.24 -1.36 3.15
N PRO A 206 -41.05 -0.75 3.38
CA PRO A 206 -39.80 -1.50 3.37
C PRO A 206 -39.75 -2.51 4.53
N SER A 207 -39.23 -3.69 4.28
CA SER A 207 -38.96 -4.73 5.27
C SER A 207 -37.64 -4.52 6.02
N ILE A 208 -36.72 -3.77 5.41
CA ILE A 208 -35.45 -3.34 5.99
C ILE A 208 -35.48 -1.81 6.04
N PRO A 209 -35.06 -1.19 7.15
CA PRO A 209 -34.98 0.27 7.27
C PRO A 209 -34.18 0.90 6.16
N ILE A 210 -34.74 1.95 5.52
CA ILE A 210 -34.04 2.79 4.53
C ILE A 210 -33.68 4.11 5.22
N ILE A 211 -32.40 4.41 5.31
CA ILE A 211 -31.91 5.71 5.77
C ILE A 211 -31.71 6.56 4.54
N SER A 212 -32.63 7.50 4.29
CA SER A 212 -32.64 8.31 3.08
C SER A 212 -31.52 9.37 3.09
N THR A 213 -30.91 9.56 1.93
CA THR A 213 -30.00 10.68 1.64
C THR A 213 -30.70 11.85 0.95
N THR A 214 -32.00 11.69 0.62
CA THR A 214 -32.83 12.70 -0.04
C THR A 214 -33.56 13.61 0.97
N TYR A 215 -34.02 13.05 2.09
CA TYR A 215 -34.75 13.75 3.15
C TYR A 215 -34.19 13.48 4.54
N GLU A 216 -34.48 14.39 5.47
CA GLU A 216 -33.88 14.41 6.82
C GLU A 216 -34.40 13.35 7.80
N SER A 217 -35.66 12.92 7.70
CA SER A 217 -36.28 12.25 8.85
C SER A 217 -37.47 11.34 8.58
N ALA A 218 -37.74 10.92 7.39
CA ALA A 218 -38.90 10.06 7.14
C ALA A 218 -38.48 8.74 6.50
N GLN A 219 -39.19 7.66 6.87
CA GLN A 219 -39.21 6.46 6.06
C GLN A 219 -39.71 6.87 4.66
N PRO A 220 -38.87 6.82 3.62
CA PRO A 220 -39.26 7.33 2.31
C PRO A 220 -40.36 6.44 1.72
N VAL A 221 -41.38 7.08 1.17
CA VAL A 221 -42.28 6.41 0.23
C VAL A 221 -41.64 6.53 -1.15
N ALA A 222 -41.18 5.44 -1.71
CA ALA A 222 -40.40 5.40 -2.96
C ALA A 222 -41.26 5.67 -4.21
N ASP A 223 -42.12 6.69 -4.18
CA ASP A 223 -43.03 7.09 -5.25
C ASP A 223 -42.37 8.04 -6.27
N ALA A 224 -43.14 8.50 -7.24
CA ALA A 224 -42.66 9.38 -8.31
C ALA A 224 -42.15 10.73 -7.80
N ASP A 225 -42.75 11.26 -6.73
CA ASP A 225 -42.33 12.53 -6.13
C ASP A 225 -41.00 12.35 -5.40
N TYR A 226 -40.82 11.21 -4.70
CA TYR A 226 -39.55 10.85 -4.07
C TYR A 226 -38.40 10.78 -5.09
N TRP A 227 -38.59 10.08 -6.20
CA TRP A 227 -37.54 9.93 -7.23
C TRP A 227 -37.22 11.24 -7.93
N SER A 228 -38.19 12.12 -8.06
CA SER A 228 -37.97 13.48 -8.56
C SER A 228 -37.12 14.30 -7.56
N ALA A 229 -37.44 14.23 -6.28
CA ALA A 229 -36.67 14.87 -5.22
C ALA A 229 -35.26 14.27 -5.07
N ASN A 230 -35.14 12.95 -5.16
CA ASN A 230 -33.84 12.26 -5.13
C ASN A 230 -32.92 12.75 -6.25
N LEU A 231 -33.42 12.93 -7.46
CA LEU A 231 -32.62 13.45 -8.57
C LEU A 231 -32.26 14.94 -8.41
N ARG A 232 -33.13 15.73 -7.77
CA ARG A 232 -33.02 17.17 -7.70
C ARG A 232 -32.32 17.72 -6.47
N ASN A 233 -32.59 17.14 -5.28
CA ASN A 233 -32.08 17.65 -4.02
C ASN A 233 -30.61 17.25 -3.80
N PRO A 234 -29.86 18.01 -2.99
CA PRO A 234 -28.53 17.59 -2.55
C PRO A 234 -28.57 16.23 -1.86
N VAL A 235 -27.57 15.41 -2.12
CA VAL A 235 -27.39 14.11 -1.43
C VAL A 235 -26.84 14.35 -0.04
N ARG A 236 -27.57 13.96 0.98
CA ARG A 236 -27.25 14.14 2.41
C ARG A 236 -26.51 12.90 2.95
N PHE A 237 -25.45 12.47 2.25
CA PHE A 237 -24.79 11.20 2.55
C PHE A 237 -24.12 11.22 3.93
N HIS A 238 -23.38 12.28 4.24
CA HIS A 238 -22.76 12.45 5.55
C HIS A 238 -23.77 12.33 6.69
N GLN A 239 -24.92 13.00 6.59
CA GLN A 239 -25.96 12.99 7.63
C GLN A 239 -26.59 11.60 7.79
N ALA A 240 -26.86 10.90 6.67
CA ALA A 240 -27.40 9.54 6.69
C ALA A 240 -26.43 8.53 7.33
N VAL A 241 -25.15 8.63 6.97
CA VAL A 241 -24.09 7.77 7.54
C VAL A 241 -23.90 8.06 9.03
N THR A 242 -23.88 9.32 9.45
CA THR A 242 -23.81 9.70 10.86
C THR A 242 -24.98 9.12 11.66
N ALA A 243 -26.21 9.22 11.12
CA ALA A 243 -27.38 8.66 11.79
C ALA A 243 -27.30 7.12 11.86
N ALA A 244 -26.84 6.45 10.81
CA ALA A 244 -26.66 5.00 10.81
C ALA A 244 -25.57 4.54 11.79
N GLY A 245 -24.48 5.29 11.93
CA GLY A 245 -23.36 4.96 12.81
C GLY A 245 -23.70 4.91 14.30
N VAL A 246 -24.87 5.44 14.71
CA VAL A 246 -25.33 5.36 16.09
C VAL A 246 -25.67 3.90 16.48
N ASP A 247 -26.29 3.15 15.56
CA ASP A 247 -26.85 1.83 15.84
C ASP A 247 -26.12 0.69 15.08
N HIS A 248 -25.25 1.03 14.12
CA HIS A 248 -24.58 0.05 13.27
C HIS A 248 -23.07 0.22 13.26
N ASN A 249 -22.32 -0.87 13.38
CA ASN A 249 -20.84 -0.86 13.46
C ASN A 249 -20.15 -1.32 12.17
N THR A 250 -20.87 -1.95 11.25
CA THR A 250 -20.30 -2.50 10.02
C THR A 250 -21.01 -1.91 8.81
N PHE A 251 -20.22 -1.34 7.90
CA PHE A 251 -20.69 -0.70 6.67
C PHE A 251 -20.05 -1.38 5.48
N ILE A 252 -20.86 -1.86 4.55
CA ILE A 252 -20.42 -2.56 3.35
C ILE A 252 -20.89 -1.78 2.13
N GLU A 253 -19.95 -1.23 1.36
CA GLU A 253 -20.25 -0.62 0.08
C GLU A 253 -20.53 -1.68 -0.97
N ILE A 254 -21.77 -1.75 -1.46
CA ILE A 254 -22.18 -2.66 -2.52
C ILE A 254 -22.00 -1.97 -3.87
N SER A 255 -20.82 -2.14 -4.46
CA SER A 255 -20.47 -1.52 -5.74
C SER A 255 -19.34 -2.29 -6.45
N PRO A 256 -19.20 -2.12 -7.79
CA PRO A 256 -18.08 -2.75 -8.54
C PRO A 256 -16.71 -2.17 -8.20
N HIS A 257 -16.63 -1.01 -7.58
CA HIS A 257 -15.39 -0.38 -7.14
C HIS A 257 -15.69 0.62 -6.02
N PRO A 258 -14.91 0.64 -4.92
CA PRO A 258 -15.14 1.53 -3.79
C PRO A 258 -14.99 2.99 -4.20
N VAL A 259 -16.07 3.76 -4.04
CA VAL A 259 -16.08 5.21 -4.28
C VAL A 259 -16.59 5.98 -3.05
N LEU A 260 -17.26 5.29 -2.13
CA LEU A 260 -17.84 5.87 -0.91
C LEU A 260 -17.07 5.49 0.35
N THR A 261 -16.21 4.48 0.31
CA THR A 261 -15.45 3.97 1.47
C THR A 261 -14.68 5.07 2.18
N HIS A 262 -14.04 5.98 1.41
CA HIS A 262 -13.33 7.11 2.00
C HIS A 262 -14.27 8.05 2.77
N ALA A 263 -15.42 8.38 2.19
CA ALA A 263 -16.41 9.26 2.82
C ALA A 263 -17.05 8.59 4.05
N LEU A 264 -17.28 7.26 4.00
CA LEU A 264 -17.72 6.47 5.13
C LEU A 264 -16.72 6.52 6.27
N THR A 265 -15.45 6.21 6.00
CA THR A 265 -14.37 6.26 7.00
C THR A 265 -14.20 7.66 7.59
N ASP A 266 -14.22 8.70 6.74
CA ASP A 266 -14.10 10.10 7.19
C ASP A 266 -15.27 10.55 8.09
N THR A 267 -16.43 9.92 7.92
CA THR A 267 -17.63 10.23 8.71
C THR A 267 -17.70 9.43 10.02
N LEU A 268 -17.30 8.14 9.98
CA LEU A 268 -17.55 7.18 11.06
C LEU A 268 -16.37 6.96 11.99
N ASP A 269 -15.14 7.32 11.57
CA ASP A 269 -13.91 6.86 12.22
C ASP A 269 -13.10 7.92 13.00
N PRO A 270 -13.71 8.83 13.77
CA PRO A 270 -12.95 9.61 14.74
C PRO A 270 -12.28 8.73 15.81
N ASP A 271 -12.84 7.54 16.11
CA ASP A 271 -12.46 6.68 17.24
C ASP A 271 -12.17 5.22 16.87
N GLY A 272 -12.20 4.84 15.57
CA GLY A 272 -11.89 3.48 15.10
C GLY A 272 -12.89 2.40 15.52
N SER A 273 -14.14 2.78 15.86
CA SER A 273 -15.16 1.86 16.36
C SER A 273 -15.98 1.17 15.26
N HIS A 274 -15.85 1.63 14.02
CA HIS A 274 -16.63 1.14 12.89
C HIS A 274 -15.75 0.38 11.89
N THR A 275 -16.34 -0.63 11.26
CA THR A 275 -15.72 -1.37 10.17
C THR A 275 -16.32 -0.93 8.85
N VAL A 276 -15.51 -0.40 7.95
CA VAL A 276 -15.91 0.03 6.60
C VAL A 276 -15.23 -0.86 5.57
N MET A 277 -15.99 -1.43 4.68
CA MET A 277 -15.49 -2.34 3.64
C MET A 277 -16.23 -2.17 2.33
N SER A 278 -15.72 -2.79 1.28
CA SER A 278 -16.31 -2.75 -0.06
C SER A 278 -16.46 -4.17 -0.63
N THR A 279 -17.28 -4.33 -1.66
CA THR A 279 -17.57 -5.64 -2.25
C THR A 279 -16.55 -6.05 -3.30
N MET A 280 -16.13 -5.12 -4.15
CA MET A 280 -15.21 -5.35 -5.27
C MET A 280 -14.17 -4.23 -5.39
N ASN A 281 -13.06 -4.54 -6.07
CA ASN A 281 -12.03 -3.55 -6.42
C ASN A 281 -11.49 -3.85 -7.83
N ARG A 282 -11.49 -2.84 -8.70
CA ARG A 282 -11.06 -2.97 -10.12
C ARG A 282 -9.57 -3.32 -10.28
N GLU A 283 -8.75 -3.08 -9.26
CA GLU A 283 -7.29 -3.30 -9.30
C GLU A 283 -6.88 -4.67 -8.78
N LEU A 284 -7.85 -5.46 -8.27
CA LEU A 284 -7.61 -6.74 -7.61
C LEU A 284 -8.47 -7.84 -8.24
N ASP A 285 -8.09 -9.10 -8.01
CA ASP A 285 -8.92 -10.24 -8.38
C ASP A 285 -10.28 -10.15 -7.66
N GLN A 286 -11.36 -10.20 -8.42
CA GLN A 286 -12.72 -9.92 -7.93
C GLN A 286 -13.18 -10.96 -6.90
N THR A 287 -12.89 -12.22 -7.16
CA THR A 287 -13.29 -13.33 -6.30
C THR A 287 -12.49 -13.36 -5.01
N LEU A 288 -11.17 -13.27 -5.11
CA LEU A 288 -10.29 -13.26 -3.94
C LEU A 288 -10.55 -12.03 -3.06
N TYR A 289 -10.78 -10.87 -3.68
CA TYR A 289 -11.11 -9.66 -2.95
C TYR A 289 -12.43 -9.80 -2.19
N PHE A 290 -13.49 -10.29 -2.84
CA PHE A 290 -14.77 -10.53 -2.20
C PHE A 290 -14.63 -11.49 -0.99
N HIS A 291 -13.92 -12.61 -1.16
CA HIS A 291 -13.71 -13.56 -0.06
C HIS A 291 -12.86 -12.97 1.08
N ALA A 292 -11.91 -12.10 0.78
CA ALA A 292 -11.16 -11.38 1.81
C ALA A 292 -12.08 -10.45 2.63
N GLN A 293 -13.01 -9.74 1.97
CA GLN A 293 -14.00 -8.90 2.66
C GLN A 293 -15.00 -9.76 3.47
N LEU A 294 -15.43 -10.89 2.91
CA LEU A 294 -16.30 -11.83 3.61
C LEU A 294 -15.65 -12.39 4.90
N ALA A 295 -14.37 -12.73 4.83
CA ALA A 295 -13.60 -13.16 6.00
C ALA A 295 -13.48 -12.04 7.06
N ALA A 296 -13.38 -10.78 6.63
CA ALA A 296 -13.26 -9.62 7.52
C ALA A 296 -14.55 -9.36 8.32
N VAL A 297 -15.73 -9.72 7.81
CA VAL A 297 -16.99 -9.69 8.58
C VAL A 297 -17.18 -10.92 9.49
N GLY A 298 -16.18 -11.78 9.60
CA GLY A 298 -16.23 -12.96 10.48
C GLY A 298 -17.06 -14.13 9.94
N VAL A 299 -17.43 -14.10 8.68
CA VAL A 299 -18.04 -15.26 8.03
C VAL A 299 -16.93 -16.26 7.76
N ALA A 300 -16.91 -17.35 8.51
CA ALA A 300 -16.01 -18.46 8.23
C ALA A 300 -16.27 -18.95 6.79
N ALA A 301 -15.21 -19.20 6.04
CA ALA A 301 -15.33 -19.83 4.75
C ALA A 301 -16.17 -21.12 4.95
N SER A 302 -17.41 -21.07 4.43
CA SER A 302 -18.37 -22.13 4.68
C SER A 302 -17.87 -23.44 4.10
N GLU A 303 -18.41 -24.56 4.60
CA GLU A 303 -18.14 -25.97 4.31
C GLU A 303 -18.13 -26.40 2.82
N HIS A 304 -18.09 -25.45 1.89
CA HIS A 304 -18.06 -25.72 0.43
C HIS A 304 -16.67 -25.94 -0.15
N THR A 305 -15.62 -25.86 0.67
CA THR A 305 -14.31 -26.29 0.22
C THR A 305 -14.21 -27.80 0.27
N THR A 306 -14.55 -28.45 -0.84
CA THR A 306 -14.24 -29.87 -1.08
C THR A 306 -12.72 -30.10 -1.23
N GLY A 307 -11.91 -29.17 -0.79
CA GLY A 307 -10.47 -29.20 -0.82
C GLY A 307 -9.89 -30.07 0.30
N ARG A 308 -8.78 -30.74 0.01
CA ARG A 308 -7.95 -31.41 1.02
C ARG A 308 -7.13 -30.35 1.75
N LEU A 309 -7.11 -30.38 3.07
CA LEU A 309 -6.15 -29.61 3.87
C LEU A 309 -4.73 -29.97 3.43
N VAL A 310 -3.98 -29.00 2.97
CA VAL A 310 -2.56 -29.15 2.64
C VAL A 310 -1.74 -28.37 3.67
N ASP A 311 -0.65 -28.97 4.12
CA ASP A 311 0.34 -28.25 4.92
C ASP A 311 1.01 -27.19 4.04
N LEU A 312 0.68 -25.94 4.27
CA LEU A 312 1.41 -24.83 3.65
C LEU A 312 2.70 -24.60 4.44
N PRO A 313 3.83 -24.38 3.74
CA PRO A 313 5.03 -23.96 4.43
C PRO A 313 4.71 -22.66 5.20
N PRO A 314 5.17 -22.52 6.45
CA PRO A 314 5.00 -21.27 7.19
C PRO A 314 5.65 -20.12 6.42
N THR A 315 5.09 -18.94 6.58
CA THR A 315 5.67 -17.70 6.00
C THR A 315 7.16 -17.65 6.36
N PRO A 316 8.08 -17.52 5.39
CA PRO A 316 9.49 -17.38 5.68
C PRO A 316 9.70 -16.04 6.40
N TRP A 317 9.79 -16.10 7.70
CA TRP A 317 10.08 -14.92 8.50
C TRP A 317 11.54 -14.54 8.30
N HIS A 318 11.79 -13.39 7.72
CA HIS A 318 13.09 -12.76 7.77
C HIS A 318 13.20 -12.02 9.10
N HIS A 319 13.77 -12.68 10.11
CA HIS A 319 14.01 -12.04 11.39
C HIS A 319 15.10 -10.99 11.24
N GLN A 320 14.72 -9.73 11.19
CA GLN A 320 15.62 -8.61 11.36
C GLN A 320 15.45 -8.06 12.78
N ARG A 321 16.58 -7.84 13.45
CA ARG A 321 16.58 -7.25 14.79
C ARG A 321 16.43 -5.74 14.67
N PHE A 322 15.25 -5.21 15.00
CA PHE A 322 14.95 -3.78 14.97
C PHE A 322 15.07 -3.10 16.34
N TRP A 323 15.71 -3.75 17.32
CA TRP A 323 15.94 -3.12 18.60
C TRP A 323 16.96 -2.00 18.45
N VAL A 324 16.57 -0.81 18.87
CA VAL A 324 17.51 0.30 19.06
C VAL A 324 18.38 -0.10 20.27
N THR A 325 19.57 -0.60 20.00
CA THR A 325 20.61 -0.68 21.04
C THR A 325 21.08 0.75 21.28
N ASP A 326 21.33 1.08 22.55
CA ASP A 326 21.98 2.36 22.94
C ASP A 326 23.36 2.42 22.25
N ARG A 327 23.36 2.87 20.99
CA ARG A 327 24.58 3.21 20.28
C ARG A 327 24.95 4.59 20.78
N SER A 328 26.13 4.70 21.41
CA SER A 328 26.70 6.01 21.71
C SER A 328 26.60 6.89 20.48
N ALA A 329 26.33 8.20 20.66
CA ALA A 329 26.07 9.19 19.60
C ALA A 329 27.14 9.28 18.49
N MET A 330 28.26 8.54 18.61
CA MET A 330 29.31 8.38 17.61
C MET A 330 28.98 7.36 16.49
N SER A 331 27.89 6.56 16.63
CA SER A 331 27.53 5.50 15.66
C SER A 331 26.58 5.98 14.55
N GLU A 332 26.19 7.26 14.52
CA GLU A 332 25.31 7.81 13.49
C GLU A 332 26.06 8.29 12.23
N LEU A 333 27.38 8.31 12.25
CA LEU A 333 28.20 8.49 11.03
C LEU A 333 28.14 7.16 10.26
N ALA A 334 27.53 7.14 9.11
CA ALA A 334 27.33 5.96 8.27
C ALA A 334 28.66 5.18 8.12
N ALA A 335 28.74 4.02 8.76
CA ALA A 335 29.88 3.14 8.63
C ALA A 335 29.91 2.59 7.19
N THR A 336 30.92 2.93 6.42
CA THR A 336 31.11 2.45 5.05
C THR A 336 31.63 1.01 5.03
N HIS A 337 32.27 0.56 6.12
CA HIS A 337 32.79 -0.80 6.25
C HIS A 337 32.55 -1.34 7.67
N PRO A 338 32.08 -2.62 7.83
CA PRO A 338 31.69 -3.18 9.13
C PRO A 338 32.83 -3.29 10.17
N LEU A 339 34.09 -3.33 9.71
CA LEU A 339 35.28 -3.41 10.61
C LEU A 339 35.95 -2.06 10.85
N LEU A 340 35.48 -0.95 10.22
CA LEU A 340 36.03 0.41 10.39
C LEU A 340 35.21 1.28 11.32
N GLY A 341 33.88 1.28 11.16
CA GLY A 341 32.97 2.10 11.96
C GLY A 341 33.00 3.59 11.64
N ALA A 342 32.94 4.43 12.68
CA ALA A 342 32.84 5.88 12.54
C ALA A 342 34.17 6.52 12.08
N HIS A 343 34.10 7.37 11.05
CA HIS A 343 35.24 8.03 10.43
C HIS A 343 35.36 9.50 10.86
N ILE A 344 36.60 9.92 11.14
CA ILE A 344 36.96 11.31 11.44
C ILE A 344 38.23 11.67 10.64
N GLU A 345 38.17 12.70 9.81
CA GLU A 345 39.32 13.30 9.20
C GLU A 345 39.93 14.38 10.13
N MET A 346 41.23 14.30 10.38
CA MET A 346 41.91 15.24 11.26
C MET A 346 42.28 16.55 10.52
N PRO A 347 41.68 17.71 10.87
CA PRO A 347 41.79 18.94 10.10
C PRO A 347 43.23 19.49 9.99
N ARG A 348 44.15 19.11 10.85
CA ARG A 348 45.47 19.68 10.98
C ARG A 348 46.53 19.07 10.05
N ASN A 349 46.41 17.76 9.77
CA ASN A 349 47.41 17.00 9.02
C ASN A 349 46.82 16.08 7.94
N GLY A 350 45.50 16.05 7.82
CA GLY A 350 44.83 15.19 6.86
C GLY A 350 44.91 13.68 7.18
N ASP A 351 45.27 13.34 8.43
CA ASP A 351 45.17 11.95 8.90
C ASP A 351 43.71 11.57 9.09
N HIS A 352 43.42 10.26 8.99
CA HIS A 352 42.10 9.71 9.17
C HIS A 352 42.08 8.77 10.36
N VAL A 353 41.02 8.81 11.13
CA VAL A 353 40.80 7.94 12.29
C VAL A 353 39.44 7.29 12.21
N TRP A 354 39.35 6.00 12.41
CA TRP A 354 38.12 5.24 12.54
C TRP A 354 38.01 4.62 13.93
N GLN A 355 36.79 4.52 14.43
CA GLN A 355 36.48 3.83 15.67
C GLN A 355 35.34 2.85 15.44
N THR A 356 35.53 1.63 15.86
CA THR A 356 34.59 0.52 15.73
C THR A 356 34.60 -0.37 16.95
N ASP A 357 33.64 -1.27 17.01
CA ASP A 357 33.62 -2.41 17.94
C ASP A 357 33.62 -3.69 17.12
N VAL A 358 34.65 -4.51 17.28
CA VAL A 358 34.83 -5.78 16.59
C VAL A 358 34.59 -6.99 17.52
N GLY A 359 33.96 -6.76 18.66
CA GLY A 359 33.63 -7.82 19.60
C GLY A 359 32.69 -8.88 19.03
N THR A 360 32.67 -10.05 19.64
CA THR A 360 31.92 -11.22 19.16
C THR A 360 30.38 -11.04 19.26
N GLU A 361 29.90 -10.07 20.03
CA GLU A 361 28.49 -9.70 20.05
C GLU A 361 28.13 -8.78 18.88
N VAL A 362 29.08 -8.01 18.38
CA VAL A 362 28.91 -7.10 17.24
C VAL A 362 29.21 -7.79 15.91
N CYS A 363 30.28 -8.56 15.88
CA CYS A 363 30.76 -9.36 14.75
C CYS A 363 30.75 -10.85 15.09
N PRO A 364 29.59 -11.53 15.18
CA PRO A 364 29.51 -12.92 15.69
C PRO A 364 30.37 -13.94 14.92
N TRP A 365 30.58 -13.71 13.62
CA TRP A 365 31.39 -14.56 12.76
C TRP A 365 32.89 -14.60 13.17
N LEU A 366 33.39 -13.55 13.83
CA LEU A 366 34.75 -13.52 14.35
C LEU A 366 34.98 -14.53 15.50
N ALA A 367 33.91 -14.96 16.17
CA ALA A 367 33.97 -16.02 17.18
C ALA A 367 34.38 -17.39 16.61
N ASP A 368 34.34 -17.57 15.31
CA ASP A 368 34.71 -18.81 14.62
C ASP A 368 36.23 -18.94 14.40
N HIS A 369 37.03 -17.88 14.62
CA HIS A 369 38.47 -17.91 14.57
C HIS A 369 39.06 -17.92 16.00
N LYS A 370 39.47 -19.11 16.48
CA LYS A 370 39.98 -19.28 17.86
C LYS A 370 41.40 -19.82 17.87
N VAL A 371 42.20 -19.29 18.80
CA VAL A 371 43.52 -19.80 19.14
C VAL A 371 43.49 -20.22 20.61
N PHE A 372 43.81 -21.49 20.89
CA PHE A 372 43.70 -22.11 22.23
C PHE A 372 42.32 -21.86 22.90
N GLY A 373 41.26 -21.92 22.12
CA GLY A 373 39.89 -21.77 22.59
C GLY A 373 39.39 -20.33 22.74
N GLN A 374 40.27 -19.32 22.61
CA GLN A 374 39.91 -17.92 22.72
C GLN A 374 39.67 -17.30 21.31
N PRO A 375 38.60 -16.57 21.07
CA PRO A 375 38.41 -15.80 19.85
C PRO A 375 39.51 -14.76 19.67
N ILE A 376 40.15 -14.74 18.52
CA ILE A 376 41.25 -13.82 18.18
C ILE A 376 40.99 -13.20 16.82
N MET A 377 41.29 -11.92 16.68
CA MET A 377 41.23 -11.23 15.37
C MET A 377 42.21 -11.90 14.39
N PRO A 378 41.74 -12.40 13.23
CA PRO A 378 42.64 -13.00 12.25
C PRO A 378 43.50 -11.92 11.56
N ALA A 379 44.72 -12.31 11.14
CA ALA A 379 45.60 -11.40 10.38
C ALA A 379 44.95 -10.85 9.12
N ALA A 380 44.13 -11.65 8.42
CA ALA A 380 43.36 -11.21 7.27
C ALA A 380 42.37 -10.12 7.64
N GLY A 381 41.79 -10.12 8.85
CA GLY A 381 40.89 -9.05 9.31
C GLY A 381 41.62 -7.71 9.48
N PHE A 382 42.84 -7.71 9.99
CA PHE A 382 43.66 -6.50 10.05
C PHE A 382 44.05 -6.00 8.65
N ALA A 383 44.35 -6.89 7.70
CA ALA A 383 44.65 -6.51 6.31
C ALA A 383 43.41 -5.88 5.63
N GLU A 384 42.26 -6.47 5.86
CA GLU A 384 40.97 -5.92 5.34
C GLU A 384 40.68 -4.53 5.89
N ILE A 385 40.87 -4.32 7.21
CA ILE A 385 40.73 -3.01 7.84
C ILE A 385 41.70 -1.99 7.19
N ALA A 386 42.93 -2.38 6.93
CA ALA A 386 43.94 -1.50 6.33
C ALA A 386 43.60 -1.12 4.89
N LEU A 387 43.11 -2.07 4.08
CA LEU A 387 42.68 -1.83 2.70
C LEU A 387 41.42 -0.94 2.67
N ALA A 388 40.44 -1.24 3.51
CA ALA A 388 39.21 -0.47 3.60
C ALA A 388 39.46 0.99 4.04
N ALA A 389 40.33 1.19 5.05
CA ALA A 389 40.73 2.50 5.51
C ALA A 389 41.42 3.32 4.42
N ALA A 390 42.33 2.69 3.66
CA ALA A 390 43.01 3.36 2.56
C ALA A 390 42.06 3.68 1.40
N SER A 391 41.13 2.78 1.09
CA SER A 391 40.11 2.98 0.05
C SER A 391 39.20 4.18 0.38
N GLU A 392 38.75 4.27 1.62
CA GLU A 392 37.88 5.36 2.08
C GLU A 392 38.63 6.70 2.12
N ALA A 393 39.86 6.73 2.65
CA ALA A 393 40.66 7.95 2.75
C ALA A 393 41.10 8.51 1.40
N LEU A 394 41.20 7.67 0.37
CA LEU A 394 41.56 8.09 -0.99
C LEU A 394 40.34 8.55 -1.83
N GLY A 395 39.15 8.58 -1.23
CA GLY A 395 37.97 9.19 -1.83
C GLY A 395 37.47 8.47 -3.08
N THR A 396 37.53 7.17 -3.11
CA THR A 396 36.96 6.38 -4.20
C THR A 396 35.46 6.37 -4.07
N ALA A 397 34.78 7.28 -4.80
CA ALA A 397 33.34 7.23 -4.98
C ALA A 397 32.91 5.85 -5.52
N ALA A 398 31.78 5.34 -5.08
CA ALA A 398 31.23 4.03 -5.44
C ALA A 398 31.11 3.78 -6.97
N ASP A 399 31.25 4.81 -7.79
CA ASP A 399 31.13 4.77 -9.26
C ASP A 399 32.48 4.94 -10.01
N ALA A 400 33.60 5.14 -9.33
CA ALA A 400 34.91 5.17 -9.95
C ALA A 400 35.56 3.78 -9.88
N VAL A 401 36.22 3.35 -10.95
CA VAL A 401 37.07 2.16 -10.92
C VAL A 401 37.97 2.26 -9.69
N ALA A 402 37.77 1.37 -8.72
CA ALA A 402 38.49 1.41 -7.45
C ALA A 402 39.99 1.48 -7.73
N PRO A 403 40.73 2.43 -7.13
CA PRO A 403 42.18 2.47 -7.30
C PRO A 403 42.74 1.13 -6.79
N ASN A 404 43.67 0.55 -7.54
CA ASN A 404 44.36 -0.65 -7.10
C ASN A 404 45.21 -0.32 -5.88
N ILE A 405 44.67 -0.62 -4.70
CA ILE A 405 45.35 -0.41 -3.43
C ILE A 405 46.09 -1.69 -3.10
N VAL A 406 47.37 -1.59 -2.80
CA VAL A 406 48.25 -2.70 -2.49
C VAL A 406 48.92 -2.48 -1.12
N ILE A 407 48.88 -3.50 -0.29
CA ILE A 407 49.68 -3.54 0.95
C ILE A 407 51.06 -4.04 0.59
N ASN A 408 52.09 -3.17 0.71
CA ASN A 408 53.49 -3.50 0.41
C ASN A 408 54.22 -4.11 1.65
N GLN A 409 53.82 -3.69 2.81
CA GLN A 409 54.39 -4.19 4.06
C GLN A 409 53.28 -4.32 5.11
N PHE A 410 53.15 -5.51 5.69
CA PHE A 410 52.14 -5.79 6.70
C PHE A 410 52.79 -6.54 7.87
N GLU A 411 52.54 -6.04 9.09
CA GLU A 411 53.10 -6.60 10.30
C GLU A 411 52.00 -6.69 11.35
N VAL A 412 51.83 -7.88 11.92
CA VAL A 412 50.99 -8.12 13.10
C VAL A 412 51.92 -8.19 14.32
N GLU A 413 51.84 -7.19 15.18
CA GLU A 413 52.73 -7.01 16.32
C GLU A 413 52.24 -7.79 17.55
N GLN A 414 50.91 -7.78 17.77
CA GLN A 414 50.29 -8.45 18.91
C GLN A 414 48.93 -9.05 18.54
N MET A 415 48.61 -10.22 19.08
CA MET A 415 47.31 -10.82 18.98
C MET A 415 46.25 -9.93 19.67
N LEU A 416 45.08 -9.79 19.05
CA LEU A 416 43.94 -9.13 19.64
C LEU A 416 42.90 -10.18 20.08
N PRO A 417 42.81 -10.49 21.37
CA PRO A 417 41.71 -11.28 21.89
C PRO A 417 40.39 -10.52 21.77
N LEU A 418 39.33 -11.22 21.37
CA LEU A 418 38.02 -10.66 21.18
C LEU A 418 37.12 -11.05 22.36
N ASP A 419 36.62 -10.03 23.06
CA ASP A 419 35.54 -10.18 24.05
C ASP A 419 34.18 -9.93 23.35
N GLY A 420 33.06 -9.95 24.09
CA GLY A 420 31.75 -9.58 23.58
C GLY A 420 31.74 -8.20 22.87
N HIS A 421 32.44 -7.25 23.49
CA HIS A 421 32.72 -5.91 22.95
C HIS A 421 34.24 -5.65 22.96
N THR A 422 34.78 -5.29 21.81
CA THR A 422 36.21 -5.02 21.64
C THR A 422 36.38 -3.74 20.81
N PRO A 423 36.51 -2.56 21.49
CA PRO A 423 36.72 -1.30 20.81
C PRO A 423 38.05 -1.25 20.06
N LEU A 424 38.00 -0.86 18.78
CA LEU A 424 39.17 -0.79 17.92
C LEU A 424 39.30 0.65 17.38
N THR A 425 40.51 1.14 17.27
CA THR A 425 40.83 2.42 16.64
C THR A 425 41.80 2.15 15.50
N THR A 426 41.45 2.57 14.30
CA THR A 426 42.29 2.52 13.11
C THR A 426 42.74 3.93 12.78
N GLN A 427 44.00 4.18 12.57
CA GLN A 427 44.56 5.45 12.18
C GLN A 427 45.30 5.32 10.85
N LEU A 428 44.99 6.17 9.89
CA LEU A 428 45.73 6.31 8.65
C LEU A 428 46.53 7.61 8.70
N ILE A 429 47.85 7.47 8.55
CA ILE A 429 48.81 8.53 8.64
C ILE A 429 49.39 8.79 7.24
N ARG A 430 49.30 10.04 6.76
CA ARG A 430 49.94 10.46 5.50
C ARG A 430 51.37 10.94 5.78
N GLY A 431 52.37 10.16 5.34
CA GLY A 431 53.76 10.51 5.40
C GLY A 431 54.22 11.39 4.23
N GLY A 432 55.41 12.01 4.35
CA GLY A 432 56.08 12.60 3.19
C GLY A 432 56.34 11.54 2.09
N ASP A 433 56.44 11.94 0.81
CA ASP A 433 56.66 11.06 -0.35
C ASP A 433 55.53 10.08 -0.68
N SER A 434 54.27 10.48 -0.48
CA SER A 434 53.08 9.70 -0.86
C SER A 434 52.96 8.34 -0.13
N GLN A 435 53.66 8.08 0.93
CA GLN A 435 53.52 6.86 1.72
C GLN A 435 52.35 6.96 2.69
N ILE A 436 51.46 5.97 2.64
CA ILE A 436 50.33 5.84 3.52
C ILE A 436 50.61 4.71 4.49
N ARG A 437 50.51 4.99 5.78
CA ARG A 437 50.64 3.99 6.83
C ARG A 437 49.35 3.88 7.60
N VAL A 438 48.87 2.66 7.78
CA VAL A 438 47.70 2.34 8.61
C VAL A 438 48.18 1.65 9.88
N GLU A 439 47.72 2.09 11.04
CA GLU A 439 47.99 1.54 12.35
C GLU A 439 46.70 1.18 13.06
N ILE A 440 46.64 0.00 13.69
CA ILE A 440 45.42 -0.53 14.29
C ILE A 440 45.66 -0.78 15.78
N TYR A 441 44.78 -0.19 16.61
CA TYR A 441 44.93 -0.18 18.07
C TYR A 441 43.67 -0.65 18.76
N SER A 442 43.83 -1.33 19.92
CA SER A 442 42.79 -1.44 20.93
C SER A 442 43.14 -0.63 22.19
N ARG A 443 42.16 -0.45 23.07
CA ARG A 443 42.41 0.08 24.42
C ARG A 443 42.52 -1.01 25.43
N THR A 444 43.58 -0.99 26.21
CA THR A 444 43.74 -1.88 27.38
C THR A 444 42.72 -1.49 28.46
N ARG A 445 42.43 -2.37 29.43
CA ARG A 445 41.60 -2.06 30.60
C ARG A 445 42.12 -0.88 31.42
N GLY A 446 43.42 -0.54 31.31
CA GLY A 446 44.06 0.64 31.93
C GLY A 446 43.87 1.93 31.13
N GLY A 447 43.24 1.89 29.96
CA GLY A 447 42.98 3.05 29.10
C GLY A 447 44.13 3.37 28.14
N GLU A 448 45.24 2.65 28.15
CA GLU A 448 46.37 2.82 27.23
C GLU A 448 46.06 2.19 25.87
N PHE A 449 46.61 2.76 24.79
CA PHE A 449 46.51 2.20 23.44
C PHE A 449 47.58 1.12 23.27
N CYS A 450 47.15 -0.05 22.77
CA CYS A 450 47.98 -1.17 22.38
C CYS A 450 47.89 -1.33 20.85
N ARG A 451 49.02 -1.26 20.15
CA ARG A 451 49.06 -1.47 18.71
C ARG A 451 49.12 -2.95 18.38
N HIS A 452 48.25 -3.37 17.47
CA HIS A 452 48.13 -4.77 17.04
C HIS A 452 48.69 -5.04 15.67
N ALA A 453 48.54 -4.08 14.74
CA ALA A 453 49.02 -4.26 13.39
C ALA A 453 49.41 -2.90 12.73
N THR A 454 50.34 -2.99 11.81
CA THR A 454 50.74 -1.90 10.90
C THR A 454 50.71 -2.36 9.43
N ALA A 455 50.32 -1.46 8.54
CA ALA A 455 50.36 -1.70 7.11
C ALA A 455 50.89 -0.49 6.39
N LYS A 456 51.79 -0.68 5.41
CA LYS A 456 52.12 0.35 4.40
C LYS A 456 51.34 0.07 3.16
N VAL A 457 50.62 1.09 2.71
CA VAL A 457 49.68 1.01 1.60
C VAL A 457 50.10 1.95 0.49
N GLU A 458 50.02 1.49 -0.73
CA GLU A 458 50.31 2.26 -1.94
C GLU A 458 49.17 2.12 -2.96
N GLN A 459 49.01 3.20 -3.76
CA GLN A 459 48.14 3.16 -4.92
C GLN A 459 48.94 2.63 -6.11
N SER A 460 48.57 1.47 -6.63
CA SER A 460 49.26 0.84 -7.77
C SER A 460 48.62 1.28 -9.08
N PRO A 461 49.41 1.76 -10.06
CA PRO A 461 48.93 2.06 -11.39
C PRO A 461 48.70 0.82 -12.27
N ARG A 462 49.05 -0.39 -11.77
CA ARG A 462 48.88 -1.64 -12.52
C ARG A 462 47.50 -2.23 -12.22
N GLU A 463 46.73 -2.49 -13.30
CA GLU A 463 45.71 -3.52 -13.21
C GLU A 463 46.40 -4.80 -12.69
N CYS A 464 45.97 -5.28 -11.52
CA CYS A 464 46.29 -6.63 -11.11
C CYS A 464 45.64 -7.55 -12.14
N ALA A 465 46.39 -7.94 -13.17
CA ALA A 465 46.02 -9.12 -13.94
C ALA A 465 45.84 -10.23 -12.90
N HIS A 466 44.65 -10.76 -12.77
CA HIS A 466 44.39 -12.00 -12.06
C HIS A 466 45.09 -13.14 -12.82
N ALA A 467 46.41 -13.10 -12.80
CA ALA A 467 47.18 -14.30 -13.09
C ALA A 467 47.04 -15.19 -11.84
N HIS A 468 46.00 -16.02 -11.84
CA HIS A 468 46.12 -17.25 -11.09
C HIS A 468 47.45 -17.85 -11.55
N PRO A 469 48.45 -18.03 -10.67
CA PRO A 469 49.60 -18.84 -11.07
C PRO A 469 49.02 -20.21 -11.40
N GLU A 470 48.98 -20.54 -12.67
CA GLU A 470 48.74 -21.91 -13.09
C GLU A 470 49.70 -22.74 -12.23
N ALA A 471 49.13 -23.66 -11.47
CA ALA A 471 49.92 -24.57 -10.69
C ALA A 471 50.85 -25.32 -11.67
N GLN A 472 52.09 -24.82 -11.81
CA GLN A 472 53.08 -25.42 -12.73
C GLN A 472 53.64 -26.68 -12.06
N GLY A 473 53.17 -27.79 -12.53
CA GLY A 473 53.68 -29.10 -12.25
C GLY A 473 52.77 -29.99 -11.38
N PRO A 474 52.91 -31.30 -11.48
CA PRO A 474 52.19 -32.22 -10.61
C PRO A 474 52.62 -31.98 -9.16
N ALA A 475 51.64 -31.77 -8.29
CA ALA A 475 51.89 -31.70 -6.86
C ALA A 475 52.63 -32.96 -6.38
N THR A 476 53.89 -32.80 -6.02
CA THR A 476 54.74 -33.92 -5.47
C THR A 476 54.45 -34.16 -3.98
N GLY A 477 53.42 -33.54 -3.44
CA GLY A 477 53.02 -33.67 -2.06
C GLY A 477 51.86 -34.64 -1.81
N THR A 478 51.72 -35.09 -0.58
CA THR A 478 50.58 -35.89 -0.15
C THR A 478 49.34 -35.01 -0.10
N THR A 479 48.27 -35.42 -0.80
CA THR A 479 46.99 -34.73 -0.73
C THR A 479 46.37 -34.96 0.65
N VAL A 480 46.07 -33.88 1.36
CA VAL A 480 45.36 -33.91 2.65
C VAL A 480 43.91 -33.54 2.43
N SER A 481 43.00 -34.29 3.01
CA SER A 481 41.58 -33.93 2.95
C SER A 481 41.29 -32.65 3.75
N PRO A 482 40.28 -31.85 3.40
CA PRO A 482 39.87 -30.66 4.18
C PRO A 482 39.65 -31.01 5.67
N ALA A 483 39.02 -32.15 5.95
CA ALA A 483 38.75 -32.61 7.30
C ALA A 483 40.05 -32.89 8.10
N ASP A 484 41.04 -33.55 7.46
CA ASP A 484 42.34 -33.84 8.06
C ASP A 484 43.16 -32.55 8.24
N PHE A 485 43.09 -31.61 7.29
CA PHE A 485 43.76 -30.32 7.43
C PHE A 485 43.23 -29.54 8.64
N TYR A 486 41.93 -29.41 8.79
CA TYR A 486 41.36 -28.74 9.96
C TYR A 486 41.57 -29.52 11.26
N ALA A 487 41.69 -30.86 11.19
CA ALA A 487 42.06 -31.66 12.36
C ALA A 487 43.51 -31.37 12.81
N LEU A 488 44.44 -31.20 11.86
CA LEU A 488 45.82 -30.82 12.15
C LEU A 488 45.90 -29.42 12.75
N LEU A 489 45.17 -28.45 12.22
CA LEU A 489 45.09 -27.10 12.79
C LEU A 489 44.61 -27.13 14.25
N ARG A 490 43.58 -27.93 14.55
CA ARG A 490 43.07 -28.10 15.92
C ARG A 490 44.14 -28.67 16.89
N GLN A 491 45.02 -29.58 16.41
CA GLN A 491 46.12 -30.11 17.22
C GLN A 491 47.15 -29.04 17.58
N THR A 492 47.30 -28.00 16.74
CA THR A 492 48.17 -26.85 17.02
C THR A 492 47.46 -25.71 17.76
N GLY A 493 46.22 -25.95 18.23
CA GLY A 493 45.43 -24.99 18.99
C GLY A 493 44.63 -24.00 18.16
N GLN A 494 44.61 -24.16 16.83
CA GLN A 494 43.83 -23.28 15.94
C GLN A 494 42.48 -23.93 15.62
N HIS A 495 41.40 -23.26 15.94
CA HIS A 495 40.02 -23.72 15.69
C HIS A 495 39.30 -22.75 14.74
N HIS A 496 38.95 -23.27 13.59
CA HIS A 496 38.16 -22.55 12.58
C HIS A 496 36.73 -23.11 12.55
N GLY A 497 35.73 -22.26 12.84
CA GLY A 497 34.32 -22.58 12.66
C GLY A 497 33.86 -22.31 11.24
N PRO A 498 32.55 -22.44 10.97
CA PRO A 498 31.98 -22.37 9.61
C PRO A 498 32.36 -21.10 8.84
N ALA A 499 32.49 -19.95 9.51
CA ALA A 499 32.84 -18.69 8.86
C ALA A 499 34.29 -18.64 8.32
N PHE A 500 35.18 -19.53 8.82
CA PHE A 500 36.60 -19.60 8.42
C PHE A 500 36.97 -20.94 7.81
N ALA A 501 36.07 -21.87 7.65
CA ALA A 501 36.30 -23.18 7.03
C ALA A 501 35.95 -23.10 5.53
N ALA A 502 36.88 -22.58 4.72
CA ALA A 502 36.68 -22.33 3.28
C ALA A 502 37.18 -23.46 2.35
N LEU A 503 37.78 -24.55 2.89
CA LEU A 503 38.32 -25.69 2.13
C LEU A 503 37.32 -26.84 2.07
#